data_abbfd8702818b7895802990f573809e8
#
_entry.id   abbfd8702818b7895802990f573809e8
#
_cell.length_a   1.000
_cell.length_b   1.000
_cell.length_c   1.000
_cell.angle_alpha   90.00
_cell.angle_beta   90.00
_cell.angle_gamma   90.00
#
_symmetry.space_group_name_H-M   'P 1'
#
loop_
_entity.id
_entity.type
_entity.pdbx_description
1 polymer ?
#
loop_
_entity_poly.entity_id
_entity_poly.type
_entity_poly.pdbx_seq_one_letter_code
_entity_poly.pdbx_strand_id
1 'polypeptide(L)'
;MEKVYLLGGAQTDFERNWTKEGKNEIALLKEVITDALIDTGIFWEDIQKMNKKNKIACYVGNFIAESFLNQGHLGALLTEVSPAFYGVPAARYEAACASSSAALDAAITKIQVGEYDMAIVIGWELMKTVDAKTCGDILGRAAYYEKEGKGVDFPFPKLFGKLAEDILNKYKLDQERYMNALAQISVINYTNAKRNPLAQTRKWFMDFEEASHRGTTTNTQIGGLLGVSDCSQVTDGAAVIILGNKAMTEALGKKGAPYV
;
A
#
# COMPACT_ATOMS: atom_id res chain seq x y z
N MET A 1 -28.76 -2.00 2.86
CA MET A 1 -27.38 -2.47 3.09
C MET A 1 -26.94 -2.01 4.48
N GLU A 2 -26.24 -2.84 5.19
CA GLU A 2 -25.72 -2.50 6.51
C GLU A 2 -24.57 -1.48 6.39
N LYS A 3 -24.46 -0.55 7.34
CA LYS A 3 -23.32 0.37 7.38
C LYS A 3 -22.06 -0.36 7.81
N VAL A 4 -20.94 -0.06 7.16
CA VAL A 4 -19.62 -0.60 7.48
C VAL A 4 -18.80 0.48 8.16
N TYR A 5 -18.23 0.18 9.30
CA TYR A 5 -17.49 1.11 10.14
C TYR A 5 -16.00 0.77 10.13
N LEU A 6 -15.16 1.80 10.09
CA LEU A 6 -13.73 1.68 10.34
C LEU A 6 -13.50 1.61 11.84
N LEU A 7 -13.10 0.44 12.33
CA LEU A 7 -12.88 0.20 13.76
C LEU A 7 -11.50 0.66 14.23
N GLY A 8 -10.52 0.63 13.36
CA GLY A 8 -9.13 1.06 13.60
C GLY A 8 -8.18 0.45 12.59
N GLY A 9 -6.89 0.67 12.80
CA GLY A 9 -5.87 0.14 11.91
C GLY A 9 -4.46 0.53 12.34
N ALA A 10 -3.48 0.05 11.60
CA ALA A 10 -2.07 0.37 11.79
C ALA A 10 -1.30 0.34 10.47
N GLN A 11 -0.12 0.91 10.47
CA GLN A 11 0.86 0.75 9.39
C GLN A 11 2.26 0.63 9.97
N THR A 12 3.15 -0.04 9.24
CA THR A 12 4.56 -0.15 9.60
C THR A 12 5.31 1.16 9.32
N ASP A 13 6.50 1.30 9.87
CA ASP A 13 7.42 2.38 9.50
C ASP A 13 8.01 2.12 8.10
N PHE A 14 7.65 2.94 7.13
CA PHE A 14 8.05 2.78 5.73
C PHE A 14 9.51 3.18 5.43
N GLU A 15 10.25 3.78 6.38
CA GLU A 15 11.69 4.00 6.24
C GLU A 15 12.47 2.68 6.34
N ARG A 16 11.94 1.68 7.02
CA ARG A 16 12.61 0.40 7.29
C ARG A 16 12.92 -0.37 6.01
N ASN A 17 13.97 -1.16 6.09
CA ASN A 17 14.30 -2.17 5.10
C ASN A 17 14.29 -3.53 5.81
N TRP A 18 13.21 -4.25 5.64
CA TRP A 18 12.95 -5.51 6.34
C TRP A 18 13.98 -6.59 5.99
N THR A 19 14.44 -6.62 4.74
CA THR A 19 15.48 -7.53 4.29
C THR A 19 16.82 -7.28 4.99
N LYS A 20 17.22 -6.00 5.11
CA LYS A 20 18.44 -5.63 5.84
C LYS A 20 18.34 -5.89 7.35
N GLU A 21 17.15 -5.86 7.90
CA GLU A 21 16.88 -6.21 9.30
C GLU A 21 16.85 -7.73 9.54
N GLY A 22 16.99 -8.55 8.48
CA GLY A 22 16.86 -10.01 8.57
C GLY A 22 15.45 -10.49 8.90
N LYS A 23 14.44 -9.69 8.56
CA LYS A 23 13.02 -9.99 8.79
C LYS A 23 12.31 -10.32 7.49
N ASN A 24 11.36 -11.23 7.56
CA ASN A 24 10.55 -11.68 6.44
C ASN A 24 9.12 -11.14 6.49
N GLU A 25 8.31 -11.57 5.54
CA GLU A 25 6.88 -11.21 5.42
C GLU A 25 6.04 -11.61 6.64
N ILE A 26 6.37 -12.73 7.29
CA ILE A 26 5.63 -13.16 8.50
C ILE A 26 5.88 -12.19 9.66
N ALA A 27 7.12 -11.74 9.83
CA ALA A 27 7.46 -10.74 10.83
C ALA A 27 6.77 -9.39 10.55
N LEU A 28 6.73 -8.97 9.28
CA LEU A 28 6.02 -7.77 8.82
C LEU A 28 4.52 -7.85 9.15
N LEU A 29 3.87 -8.93 8.72
CA LEU A 29 2.44 -9.15 8.93
C LEU A 29 2.10 -9.23 10.42
N LYS A 30 2.93 -9.92 11.20
CA LYS A 30 2.73 -10.04 12.65
C LYS A 30 2.77 -8.68 13.35
N GLU A 31 3.74 -7.84 13.01
CA GLU A 31 3.86 -6.51 13.58
C GLU A 31 2.62 -5.69 13.28
N VAL A 32 2.28 -5.48 12.01
CA VAL A 32 1.19 -4.59 11.62
C VAL A 32 -0.19 -5.07 12.07
N ILE A 33 -0.43 -6.39 12.06
CA ILE A 33 -1.71 -6.94 12.52
C ILE A 33 -1.82 -6.77 14.05
N THR A 34 -0.74 -7.05 14.79
CA THR A 34 -0.75 -6.85 16.25
C THR A 34 -1.04 -5.39 16.61
N ASP A 35 -0.38 -4.45 15.93
CA ASP A 35 -0.60 -3.02 16.17
C ASP A 35 -2.03 -2.59 15.82
N ALA A 36 -2.62 -3.11 14.73
CA ALA A 36 -4.01 -2.86 14.38
C ALA A 36 -4.99 -3.45 15.41
N LEU A 37 -4.70 -4.61 15.95
CA LEU A 37 -5.51 -5.20 17.04
C LEU A 37 -5.44 -4.36 18.31
N ILE A 38 -4.26 -3.86 18.66
CA ILE A 38 -4.07 -2.94 19.81
C ILE A 38 -4.89 -1.66 19.60
N ASP A 39 -4.80 -1.02 18.44
CA ASP A 39 -5.55 0.21 18.12
C ASP A 39 -7.07 0.01 18.18
N THR A 40 -7.54 -1.16 17.79
CA THR A 40 -8.97 -1.48 17.83
C THR A 40 -9.48 -1.93 19.20
N GLY A 41 -8.59 -2.42 20.07
CA GLY A 41 -8.96 -3.09 21.31
C GLY A 41 -9.50 -4.52 21.11
N ILE A 42 -9.16 -5.14 19.97
CA ILE A 42 -9.51 -6.53 19.65
C ILE A 42 -8.32 -7.42 20.02
N PHE A 43 -8.58 -8.59 20.56
CA PHE A 43 -7.57 -9.57 20.94
C PHE A 43 -7.60 -10.80 20.01
N TRP A 44 -6.53 -11.59 20.02
CA TRP A 44 -6.43 -12.81 19.23
C TRP A 44 -7.56 -13.81 19.53
N GLU A 45 -8.01 -13.85 20.80
CA GLU A 45 -9.11 -14.69 21.25
C GLU A 45 -10.45 -14.24 20.63
N ASP A 46 -10.62 -12.95 20.36
CA ASP A 46 -11.83 -12.44 19.73
C ASP A 46 -11.89 -12.84 18.24
N ILE A 47 -10.74 -12.86 17.54
CA ILE A 47 -10.64 -13.44 16.19
C ILE A 47 -11.08 -14.90 16.21
N GLN A 48 -10.60 -15.71 17.16
CA GLN A 48 -11.02 -17.11 17.30
C GLN A 48 -12.52 -17.26 17.59
N LYS A 49 -13.08 -16.42 18.46
CA LYS A 49 -14.53 -16.41 18.76
C LYS A 49 -15.36 -16.06 17.53
N MET A 50 -14.94 -15.06 16.78
CA MET A 50 -15.61 -14.63 15.53
C MET A 50 -15.52 -15.72 14.46
N ASN A 51 -14.36 -16.37 14.33
CA ASN A 51 -14.15 -17.46 13.40
C ASN A 51 -15.05 -18.67 13.71
N LYS A 52 -15.17 -19.08 14.97
CA LYS A 52 -16.09 -20.15 15.38
C LYS A 52 -17.55 -19.87 15.01
N LYS A 53 -17.92 -18.62 14.84
CA LYS A 53 -19.25 -18.19 14.40
C LYS A 53 -19.34 -17.97 12.88
N ASN A 54 -18.26 -18.16 12.14
CA ASN A 54 -18.13 -17.84 10.70
C ASN A 54 -18.47 -16.37 10.41
N LYS A 55 -18.03 -15.44 11.28
CA LYS A 55 -18.37 -14.02 11.22
C LYS A 55 -17.17 -13.09 10.95
N ILE A 56 -16.03 -13.66 10.54
CA ILE A 56 -14.81 -12.93 10.19
C ILE A 56 -14.22 -13.46 8.88
N ALA A 57 -13.60 -12.58 8.10
CA ALA A 57 -12.74 -12.93 6.97
C ALA A 57 -11.57 -11.95 6.84
N CYS A 58 -10.51 -12.38 6.15
CA CYS A 58 -9.33 -11.58 5.84
C CYS A 58 -9.23 -11.33 4.33
N TYR A 59 -8.84 -10.12 3.97
CA TYR A 59 -8.71 -9.64 2.59
C TYR A 59 -7.32 -9.06 2.40
N VAL A 60 -6.50 -9.73 1.60
CA VAL A 60 -5.10 -9.37 1.38
C VAL A 60 -4.94 -8.65 0.06
N GLY A 61 -4.49 -7.40 0.09
CA GLY A 61 -4.06 -6.64 -1.09
C GLY A 61 -2.55 -6.75 -1.27
N ASN A 62 -2.12 -7.29 -2.41
CA ASN A 62 -0.70 -7.41 -2.73
C ASN A 62 -0.54 -7.49 -4.24
N PHE A 63 0.46 -6.77 -4.78
CA PHE A 63 0.68 -6.74 -6.21
C PHE A 63 1.31 -8.05 -6.71
N ILE A 64 2.55 -8.35 -6.30
CA ILE A 64 3.31 -9.40 -6.99
C ILE A 64 4.35 -10.11 -6.09
N ALA A 65 3.93 -10.55 -4.91
CA ALA A 65 4.81 -11.29 -4.00
C ALA A 65 5.45 -12.53 -4.66
N GLU A 66 4.82 -13.12 -5.67
CA GLU A 66 5.39 -14.24 -6.43
C GLU A 66 6.71 -13.89 -7.08
N SER A 67 6.89 -12.65 -7.52
CA SER A 67 8.14 -12.21 -8.16
C SER A 67 9.19 -11.70 -7.17
N PHE A 68 8.77 -11.12 -6.05
CA PHE A 68 9.69 -10.61 -5.03
C PHE A 68 10.13 -11.67 -4.03
N LEU A 69 9.24 -12.62 -3.68
CA LEU A 69 9.41 -13.57 -2.59
C LEU A 69 9.27 -15.02 -3.02
N ASN A 70 8.91 -15.26 -4.29
CA ASN A 70 8.56 -16.60 -4.78
C ASN A 70 7.40 -17.23 -3.95
N GLN A 71 6.44 -16.40 -3.48
CA GLN A 71 5.35 -16.80 -2.58
C GLN A 71 3.99 -16.44 -3.17
N GLY A 72 3.18 -17.46 -3.43
CA GLY A 72 1.74 -17.35 -3.73
C GLY A 72 0.88 -17.62 -2.50
N HIS A 73 -0.45 -17.69 -2.70
CA HIS A 73 -1.46 -18.04 -1.69
C HIS A 73 -1.35 -17.21 -0.40
N LEU A 74 -1.23 -15.91 -0.55
CA LEU A 74 -0.89 -14.99 0.55
C LEU A 74 -1.92 -14.95 1.68
N GLY A 75 -3.19 -15.28 1.40
CA GLY A 75 -4.20 -15.40 2.46
C GLY A 75 -3.88 -16.52 3.47
N ALA A 76 -3.28 -17.62 3.01
CA ALA A 76 -2.90 -18.73 3.88
C ALA A 76 -1.72 -18.38 4.81
N LEU A 77 -0.85 -17.43 4.43
CA LEU A 77 0.27 -17.01 5.27
C LEU A 77 -0.16 -16.43 6.62
N LEU A 78 -1.39 -15.98 6.75
CA LEU A 78 -1.91 -15.47 8.03
C LEU A 78 -1.91 -16.53 9.13
N THR A 79 -1.97 -17.81 8.78
CA THR A 79 -1.87 -18.91 9.75
C THR A 79 -0.49 -19.03 10.40
N GLU A 80 0.56 -18.58 9.71
CA GLU A 80 1.93 -18.48 10.25
C GLU A 80 2.09 -17.26 11.18
N VAL A 81 1.24 -16.24 11.02
CA VAL A 81 1.23 -15.07 11.90
C VAL A 81 0.66 -15.42 13.28
N SER A 82 -0.47 -16.14 13.29
CA SER A 82 -1.14 -16.59 14.53
C SER A 82 -2.07 -17.77 14.28
N PRO A 83 -2.12 -18.76 15.19
CA PRO A 83 -3.12 -19.82 15.17
C PRO A 83 -4.57 -19.31 15.24
N ALA A 84 -4.79 -18.05 15.64
CA ALA A 84 -6.11 -17.43 15.63
C ALA A 84 -6.73 -17.38 14.23
N PHE A 85 -5.90 -17.41 13.18
CA PHE A 85 -6.34 -17.43 11.80
C PHE A 85 -6.63 -18.82 11.21
N TYR A 86 -6.43 -19.90 11.97
CA TYR A 86 -6.76 -21.24 11.47
C TYR A 86 -8.25 -21.35 11.15
N GLY A 87 -8.56 -21.59 9.86
CA GLY A 87 -9.93 -21.70 9.37
C GLY A 87 -10.62 -20.35 9.08
N VAL A 88 -9.97 -19.22 9.29
CA VAL A 88 -10.51 -17.92 8.85
C VAL A 88 -10.45 -17.84 7.32
N PRO A 89 -11.57 -17.58 6.62
CA PRO A 89 -11.56 -17.37 5.19
C PRO A 89 -10.65 -16.21 4.82
N ALA A 90 -9.76 -16.42 3.86
CA ALA A 90 -8.85 -15.39 3.39
C ALA A 90 -8.64 -15.48 1.89
N ALA A 91 -8.58 -14.32 1.21
CA ALA A 91 -8.30 -14.25 -0.22
C ALA A 91 -7.34 -13.08 -0.51
N ARG A 92 -6.53 -13.25 -1.57
CA ARG A 92 -5.72 -12.16 -2.12
C ARG A 92 -6.46 -11.49 -3.27
N TYR A 93 -6.32 -10.18 -3.32
CA TYR A 93 -6.78 -9.30 -4.40
C TYR A 93 -5.59 -8.61 -5.04
N GLU A 94 -5.60 -8.55 -6.36
CA GLU A 94 -4.55 -7.93 -7.15
C GLU A 94 -5.17 -6.95 -8.15
N ALA A 95 -4.71 -5.71 -8.12
CA ALA A 95 -5.01 -4.63 -9.06
C ALA A 95 -3.84 -3.63 -9.07
N ALA A 96 -2.60 -4.14 -9.18
CA ALA A 96 -1.36 -3.37 -9.07
C ALA A 96 -1.37 -2.48 -7.80
N CYS A 97 -1.13 -1.17 -7.94
CA CYS A 97 -1.13 -0.21 -6.82
C CYS A 97 -2.51 -0.08 -6.12
N ALA A 98 -3.60 -0.54 -6.76
CA ALA A 98 -4.96 -0.53 -6.22
C ALA A 98 -5.38 -1.85 -5.56
N SER A 99 -4.45 -2.78 -5.35
CA SER A 99 -4.75 -4.12 -4.78
C SER A 99 -5.49 -4.05 -3.45
N SER A 100 -5.06 -3.15 -2.56
CA SER A 100 -5.73 -2.98 -1.26
C SER A 100 -7.11 -2.31 -1.39
N SER A 101 -7.32 -1.46 -2.41
CA SER A 101 -8.65 -0.88 -2.67
C SER A 101 -9.63 -1.96 -3.14
N ALA A 102 -9.18 -2.88 -4.00
CA ALA A 102 -9.99 -4.03 -4.42
C ALA A 102 -10.31 -4.97 -3.24
N ALA A 103 -9.34 -5.22 -2.36
CA ALA A 103 -9.54 -6.00 -1.14
C ALA A 103 -10.54 -5.31 -0.19
N LEU A 104 -10.44 -3.99 -0.05
CA LEU A 104 -11.35 -3.17 0.77
C LEU A 104 -12.78 -3.20 0.24
N ASP A 105 -12.98 -3.02 -1.06
CA ASP A 105 -14.30 -3.07 -1.70
C ASP A 105 -14.98 -4.43 -1.47
N ALA A 106 -14.23 -5.52 -1.64
CA ALA A 106 -14.74 -6.86 -1.35
C ALA A 106 -15.12 -7.04 0.12
N ALA A 107 -14.31 -6.56 1.06
CA ALA A 107 -14.59 -6.61 2.49
C ALA A 107 -15.85 -5.83 2.86
N ILE A 108 -15.99 -4.61 2.36
CA ILE A 108 -17.18 -3.76 2.55
C ILE A 108 -18.42 -4.49 2.06
N THR A 109 -18.39 -4.99 0.84
CA THR A 109 -19.54 -5.71 0.24
C THR A 109 -19.99 -6.89 1.11
N LYS A 110 -19.05 -7.70 1.62
CA LYS A 110 -19.37 -8.86 2.45
C LYS A 110 -19.97 -8.51 3.81
N ILE A 111 -19.52 -7.42 4.42
CA ILE A 111 -20.15 -6.91 5.66
C ILE A 111 -21.53 -6.32 5.34
N GLN A 112 -21.68 -5.56 4.25
CA GLN A 112 -22.95 -4.94 3.86
C GLN A 112 -24.08 -5.94 3.62
N VAL A 113 -23.76 -7.13 3.12
CA VAL A 113 -24.75 -8.20 2.92
C VAL A 113 -24.93 -9.10 4.14
N GLY A 114 -24.24 -8.82 5.27
CA GLY A 114 -24.36 -9.55 6.53
C GLY A 114 -23.67 -10.92 6.55
N GLU A 115 -22.78 -11.21 5.58
CA GLU A 115 -22.06 -12.47 5.56
C GLU A 115 -21.05 -12.51 6.71
N TYR A 116 -20.30 -11.40 6.92
CA TYR A 116 -19.38 -11.23 8.03
C TYR A 116 -19.77 -10.02 8.90
N ASP A 117 -19.45 -10.09 10.16
CA ASP A 117 -19.62 -8.97 11.10
C ASP A 117 -18.33 -8.15 11.20
N MET A 118 -17.18 -8.75 10.87
CA MET A 118 -15.86 -8.12 10.89
C MET A 118 -15.01 -8.58 9.70
N ALA A 119 -14.18 -7.67 9.18
CA ALA A 119 -13.17 -7.96 8.17
C ALA A 119 -11.84 -7.31 8.52
N ILE A 120 -10.74 -8.05 8.27
CA ILE A 120 -9.38 -7.52 8.36
C ILE A 120 -8.86 -7.36 6.94
N VAL A 121 -8.60 -6.11 6.54
CA VAL A 121 -8.03 -5.78 5.23
C VAL A 121 -6.55 -5.45 5.40
N ILE A 122 -5.69 -6.16 4.70
CA ILE A 122 -4.24 -6.14 4.87
C ILE A 122 -3.60 -5.82 3.53
N GLY A 123 -2.94 -4.68 3.40
CA GLY A 123 -2.09 -4.35 2.25
C GLY A 123 -0.63 -4.47 2.63
N TRP A 124 0.18 -5.15 1.84
CA TRP A 124 1.61 -5.28 2.11
C TRP A 124 2.42 -5.56 0.86
N GLU A 125 3.68 -5.12 0.87
CA GLU A 125 4.67 -5.44 -0.16
C GLU A 125 6.07 -5.41 0.43
N LEU A 126 6.94 -6.35 -0.02
CA LEU A 126 8.38 -6.38 0.27
C LEU A 126 9.13 -6.34 -1.06
N MET A 127 9.55 -5.15 -1.49
CA MET A 127 10.16 -4.92 -2.79
C MET A 127 11.70 -4.81 -2.73
N LYS A 128 12.25 -4.57 -1.53
CA LYS A 128 13.71 -4.43 -1.32
C LYS A 128 14.43 -5.77 -1.15
N THR A 129 13.78 -6.87 -1.55
CA THR A 129 14.34 -8.22 -1.58
C THR A 129 15.24 -8.49 -2.78
N VAL A 130 15.18 -7.62 -3.78
CA VAL A 130 15.93 -7.70 -5.03
C VAL A 130 16.67 -6.39 -5.30
N ASP A 131 17.60 -6.39 -6.27
CA ASP A 131 18.29 -5.18 -6.71
C ASP A 131 17.35 -4.21 -7.44
N ALA A 132 17.78 -2.95 -7.59
CA ALA A 132 16.94 -1.88 -8.15
C ALA A 132 16.50 -2.15 -9.60
N LYS A 133 17.35 -2.77 -10.41
CA LYS A 133 17.03 -3.07 -11.81
C LYS A 133 15.96 -4.16 -11.90
N THR A 134 16.15 -5.24 -11.15
CA THR A 134 15.16 -6.34 -11.02
C THR A 134 13.84 -5.83 -10.46
N CYS A 135 13.88 -4.96 -9.45
CA CYS A 135 12.68 -4.31 -8.91
C CYS A 135 11.96 -3.49 -9.98
N GLY A 136 12.70 -2.70 -10.76
CA GLY A 136 12.14 -1.91 -11.87
C GLY A 136 11.45 -2.77 -12.92
N ASP A 137 12.05 -3.92 -13.29
CA ASP A 137 11.47 -4.88 -14.24
C ASP A 137 10.18 -5.50 -13.69
N ILE A 138 10.19 -5.93 -12.43
CA ILE A 138 9.00 -6.50 -11.76
C ILE A 138 7.86 -5.47 -11.71
N LEU A 139 8.15 -4.23 -11.33
CA LEU A 139 7.15 -3.16 -11.31
C LEU A 139 6.58 -2.85 -12.70
N GLY A 140 7.40 -3.00 -13.74
CA GLY A 140 6.97 -2.85 -15.13
C GLY A 140 5.86 -3.82 -15.56
N ARG A 141 5.68 -4.93 -14.82
CA ARG A 141 4.61 -5.91 -15.09
C ARG A 141 3.21 -5.40 -14.74
N ALA A 142 3.09 -4.24 -14.10
CA ALA A 142 1.83 -3.55 -13.93
C ALA A 142 1.28 -2.93 -15.24
N ALA A 143 2.13 -2.79 -16.27
CA ALA A 143 1.75 -2.39 -17.62
C ALA A 143 1.60 -3.61 -18.54
N TYR A 144 1.29 -3.39 -19.82
CA TYR A 144 1.35 -4.48 -20.80
C TYR A 144 2.81 -4.82 -21.12
N TYR A 145 3.39 -5.72 -20.30
CA TYR A 145 4.83 -5.98 -20.21
C TYR A 145 5.48 -6.24 -21.57
N GLU A 146 4.90 -7.08 -22.43
CA GLU A 146 5.49 -7.42 -23.75
C GLU A 146 5.67 -6.20 -24.66
N LYS A 147 4.80 -5.19 -24.57
CA LYS A 147 4.85 -3.99 -25.41
C LYS A 147 5.50 -2.78 -24.75
N GLU A 148 5.39 -2.67 -23.43
CA GLU A 148 5.68 -1.42 -22.73
C GLU A 148 6.81 -1.57 -21.69
N GLY A 149 7.05 -2.79 -21.18
CA GLY A 149 8.02 -3.04 -20.10
C GLY A 149 9.27 -3.78 -20.54
N LYS A 150 9.11 -4.76 -21.43
CA LYS A 150 10.17 -5.71 -21.78
C LYS A 150 11.40 -5.03 -22.39
N GLY A 151 12.56 -5.22 -21.75
CA GLY A 151 13.82 -4.64 -22.22
C GLY A 151 13.98 -3.14 -21.96
N VAL A 152 13.06 -2.52 -21.22
CA VAL A 152 13.14 -1.13 -20.81
C VAL A 152 13.61 -1.05 -19.36
N ASP A 153 14.73 -0.38 -19.12
CA ASP A 153 15.18 -0.12 -17.74
C ASP A 153 14.20 0.84 -17.05
N PHE A 154 13.69 0.47 -15.87
CA PHE A 154 12.72 1.25 -15.09
C PHE A 154 11.50 1.70 -15.92
N PRO A 155 10.71 0.76 -16.49
CA PRO A 155 9.65 1.11 -17.43
C PRO A 155 8.55 1.97 -16.79
N PHE A 156 8.24 1.75 -15.53
CA PHE A 156 7.11 2.40 -14.85
C PHE A 156 7.22 3.94 -14.81
N PRO A 157 8.31 4.56 -14.30
CA PRO A 157 8.46 6.02 -14.36
C PRO A 157 8.54 6.57 -15.78
N LYS A 158 9.08 5.81 -16.75
CA LYS A 158 9.13 6.23 -18.16
C LYS A 158 7.75 6.28 -18.80
N LEU A 159 6.87 5.36 -18.47
CA LEU A 159 5.46 5.38 -18.94
C LEU A 159 4.73 6.60 -18.39
N PHE A 160 4.92 6.96 -17.12
CA PHE A 160 4.35 8.18 -16.55
C PHE A 160 4.96 9.46 -17.16
N GLY A 161 6.26 9.45 -17.45
CA GLY A 161 6.91 10.55 -18.17
C GLY A 161 6.30 10.79 -19.55
N LYS A 162 6.08 9.69 -20.30
CA LYS A 162 5.39 9.77 -21.59
C LYS A 162 3.95 10.28 -21.45
N LEU A 163 3.22 9.82 -20.44
CA LEU A 163 1.87 10.31 -20.15
C LEU A 163 1.87 11.82 -19.87
N ALA A 164 2.86 12.33 -19.13
CA ALA A 164 3.02 13.75 -18.87
C ALA A 164 3.23 14.55 -20.17
N GLU A 165 4.09 14.05 -21.07
CA GLU A 165 4.32 14.64 -22.40
C GLU A 165 3.04 14.63 -23.26
N ASP A 166 2.32 13.51 -23.29
CA ASP A 166 1.07 13.36 -24.04
C ASP A 166 -0.02 14.32 -23.52
N ILE A 167 -0.11 14.53 -22.19
CA ILE A 167 -1.01 15.50 -21.57
C ILE A 167 -0.66 16.93 -22.00
N LEU A 168 0.62 17.31 -21.89
CA LEU A 168 1.09 18.64 -22.32
C LEU A 168 0.73 18.91 -23.76
N ASN A 169 1.03 17.97 -24.66
CA ASN A 169 0.79 18.10 -26.09
C ASN A 169 -0.71 18.15 -26.42
N LYS A 170 -1.49 17.24 -25.84
CA LYS A 170 -2.94 17.11 -26.08
C LYS A 170 -3.70 18.38 -25.66
N TYR A 171 -3.38 18.91 -24.50
CA TYR A 171 -4.08 20.06 -23.92
C TYR A 171 -3.36 21.38 -24.18
N LYS A 172 -2.23 21.36 -24.91
CA LYS A 172 -1.41 22.54 -25.22
C LYS A 172 -1.09 23.37 -23.98
N LEU A 173 -0.70 22.68 -22.91
CA LEU A 173 -0.38 23.31 -21.65
C LEU A 173 0.98 24.00 -21.74
N ASP A 174 1.14 25.08 -20.99
CA ASP A 174 2.43 25.70 -20.76
C ASP A 174 3.33 24.76 -19.96
N GLN A 175 4.45 24.35 -20.54
CA GLN A 175 5.34 23.34 -19.95
C GLN A 175 5.98 23.86 -18.67
N GLU A 176 6.40 25.11 -18.61
CA GLU A 176 7.04 25.69 -17.43
C GLU A 176 6.06 25.70 -16.25
N ARG A 177 4.85 26.18 -16.48
CA ARG A 177 3.78 26.17 -15.47
C ARG A 177 3.45 24.76 -14.99
N TYR A 178 3.40 23.79 -15.91
CA TYR A 178 3.13 22.39 -15.56
C TYR A 178 4.25 21.82 -14.69
N MET A 179 5.51 22.03 -15.07
CA MET A 179 6.67 21.55 -14.32
C MET A 179 6.80 22.19 -12.95
N ASN A 180 6.47 23.50 -12.85
CA ASN A 180 6.43 24.21 -11.58
C ASN A 180 5.32 23.68 -10.65
N ALA A 181 4.18 23.29 -11.20
CA ALA A 181 3.12 22.65 -10.41
C ALA A 181 3.56 21.28 -9.84
N LEU A 182 4.25 20.46 -10.63
CA LEU A 182 4.83 19.19 -10.14
C LEU A 182 5.88 19.44 -9.05
N ALA A 183 6.76 20.44 -9.23
CA ALA A 183 7.74 20.80 -8.22
C ALA A 183 7.06 21.22 -6.90
N GLN A 184 5.99 22.02 -6.98
CA GLN A 184 5.23 22.43 -5.79
C GLN A 184 4.59 21.23 -5.08
N ILE A 185 4.05 20.26 -5.82
CA ILE A 185 3.51 19.01 -5.25
C ILE A 185 4.61 18.25 -4.50
N SER A 186 5.81 18.13 -5.09
CA SER A 186 6.96 17.46 -4.46
C SER A 186 7.34 18.15 -3.14
N VAL A 187 7.47 19.48 -3.13
CA VAL A 187 7.78 20.27 -1.92
C VAL A 187 6.75 20.03 -0.81
N ILE A 188 5.45 20.05 -1.16
CA ILE A 188 4.36 19.79 -0.21
C ILE A 188 4.49 18.37 0.38
N ASN A 189 4.74 17.37 -0.47
CA ASN A 189 4.88 15.98 -0.04
C ASN A 189 6.08 15.78 0.90
N TYR A 190 7.25 16.30 0.56
CA TYR A 190 8.43 16.22 1.43
C TYR A 190 8.26 17.01 2.75
N THR A 191 7.58 18.15 2.69
CA THR A 191 7.24 18.93 3.89
C THR A 191 6.30 18.16 4.82
N ASN A 192 5.29 17.52 4.26
CA ASN A 192 4.34 16.72 5.03
C ASN A 192 4.99 15.43 5.57
N ALA A 193 5.91 14.81 4.81
CA ALA A 193 6.65 13.65 5.28
C ALA A 193 7.40 13.90 6.59
N LYS A 194 7.96 15.10 6.79
CA LYS A 194 8.65 15.47 8.04
C LYS A 194 7.75 15.45 9.27
N ARG A 195 6.44 15.57 9.10
CA ARG A 195 5.45 15.54 10.18
C ARG A 195 4.88 14.14 10.42
N ASN A 196 5.14 13.20 9.52
CA ASN A 196 4.67 11.83 9.63
C ASN A 196 5.83 10.93 10.12
N PRO A 197 5.78 10.41 11.38
CA PRO A 197 6.85 9.60 11.94
C PRO A 197 7.05 8.27 11.22
N LEU A 198 6.09 7.84 10.38
CA LEU A 198 6.14 6.58 9.63
C LEU A 198 6.46 6.79 8.14
N ALA A 199 6.64 8.04 7.67
CA ALA A 199 6.98 8.31 6.29
C ALA A 199 8.42 7.92 5.96
N GLN A 200 8.63 7.26 4.83
CA GLN A 200 9.96 6.85 4.35
C GLN A 200 10.91 8.05 4.17
N THR A 201 10.39 9.16 3.64
CA THR A 201 11.18 10.34 3.26
C THR A 201 11.19 11.43 4.34
N ARG A 202 10.80 11.12 5.58
CA ARG A 202 10.69 12.10 6.67
C ARG A 202 11.99 12.84 7.02
N LYS A 203 13.14 12.23 6.70
CA LYS A 203 14.47 12.81 6.91
C LYS A 203 15.03 13.51 5.66
N TRP A 204 14.33 13.45 4.56
CA TRP A 204 14.78 14.03 3.30
C TRP A 204 14.33 15.49 3.19
N PHE A 205 15.04 16.23 2.36
CA PHE A 205 14.74 17.63 2.07
C PHE A 205 14.51 17.80 0.58
N MET A 206 13.58 18.65 0.22
CA MET A 206 13.34 19.08 -1.15
C MET A 206 12.73 20.47 -1.08
N ASP A 207 13.43 21.48 -1.60
CA ASP A 207 12.85 22.80 -1.81
C ASP A 207 12.35 22.96 -3.26
N PHE A 208 11.78 24.13 -3.54
CA PHE A 208 11.20 24.38 -4.85
C PHE A 208 12.29 24.48 -5.94
N GLU A 209 13.43 25.09 -5.64
CA GLU A 209 14.53 25.22 -6.58
C GLU A 209 15.04 23.85 -7.00
N GLU A 210 15.32 22.97 -6.05
CA GLU A 210 15.76 21.61 -6.29
C GLU A 210 14.70 20.78 -7.04
N ALA A 211 13.44 20.84 -6.64
CA ALA A 211 12.34 20.13 -7.28
C ALA A 211 12.07 20.61 -8.71
N SER A 212 12.29 21.90 -9.02
CA SER A 212 12.08 22.45 -10.36
C SER A 212 13.22 22.13 -11.34
N HIS A 213 14.43 21.85 -10.84
CA HIS A 213 15.61 21.55 -11.65
C HIS A 213 15.86 20.04 -11.72
N ARG A 214 15.20 19.39 -12.68
CA ARG A 214 15.40 17.95 -12.96
C ARG A 214 16.67 17.72 -13.77
N GLY A 215 17.31 16.56 -13.57
CA GLY A 215 18.58 16.20 -14.21
C GLY A 215 19.82 16.60 -13.41
N THR A 216 19.63 17.10 -12.18
CA THR A 216 20.73 17.33 -11.21
C THR A 216 21.10 16.04 -10.49
N THR A 217 22.17 16.06 -9.69
CA THR A 217 22.60 14.92 -8.88
C THR A 217 21.59 14.56 -7.77
N THR A 218 20.86 15.53 -7.26
CA THR A 218 19.86 15.38 -6.20
C THR A 218 18.45 15.10 -6.74
N ASN A 219 18.18 15.56 -7.97
CA ASN A 219 16.92 15.34 -8.67
C ASN A 219 17.15 14.77 -10.06
N THR A 220 17.72 13.56 -10.12
CA THR A 220 18.06 12.85 -11.36
C THR A 220 16.81 12.65 -12.22
N GLN A 221 16.91 12.92 -13.51
CA GLN A 221 15.86 12.65 -14.48
C GLN A 221 15.70 11.13 -14.66
N ILE A 222 14.47 10.63 -14.52
CA ILE A 222 14.18 9.18 -14.56
C ILE A 222 13.41 8.78 -15.83
N GLY A 223 12.46 9.60 -16.24
CA GLY A 223 11.64 9.29 -17.42
C GLY A 223 10.99 10.52 -18.03
N GLY A 224 11.31 10.81 -19.29
CA GLY A 224 10.77 11.98 -19.98
C GLY A 224 11.00 13.26 -19.17
N LEU A 225 9.93 13.95 -18.84
CA LEU A 225 9.94 15.18 -18.03
C LEU A 225 10.11 14.96 -16.53
N LEU A 226 10.03 13.71 -16.04
CA LEU A 226 9.98 13.42 -14.61
C LEU A 226 11.36 13.17 -14.01
N GLY A 227 11.58 13.70 -12.82
CA GLY A 227 12.74 13.44 -11.98
C GLY A 227 12.41 12.55 -10.77
N VAL A 228 13.41 12.25 -9.96
CA VAL A 228 13.24 11.48 -8.71
C VAL A 228 12.21 12.11 -7.78
N SER A 229 12.14 13.45 -7.73
CA SER A 229 11.19 14.20 -6.91
C SER A 229 9.74 13.96 -7.29
N ASP A 230 9.47 13.53 -8.53
CA ASP A 230 8.13 13.25 -9.03
C ASP A 230 7.70 11.79 -8.81
N CYS A 231 8.59 10.95 -8.28
CA CYS A 231 8.39 9.51 -8.10
C CYS A 231 8.43 9.13 -6.63
N SER A 232 7.58 8.17 -6.23
CA SER A 232 7.74 7.55 -4.92
C SER A 232 8.96 6.62 -4.89
N GLN A 233 9.48 6.39 -3.71
CA GLN A 233 10.59 5.46 -3.53
C GLN A 233 10.10 4.00 -3.47
N VAL A 234 10.99 3.06 -3.84
CA VAL A 234 10.75 1.64 -3.55
C VAL A 234 10.67 1.45 -2.04
N THR A 235 9.61 0.83 -1.58
CA THR A 235 9.26 0.77 -0.15
C THR A 235 8.87 -0.65 0.25
N ASP A 236 9.36 -1.09 1.40
CA ASP A 236 8.80 -2.24 2.11
C ASP A 236 7.78 -1.74 3.12
N GLY A 237 6.67 -2.45 3.27
CA GLY A 237 5.74 -2.09 4.33
C GLY A 237 4.40 -2.79 4.25
N ALA A 238 3.60 -2.55 5.29
CA ALA A 238 2.24 -3.05 5.39
C ALA A 238 1.34 -2.03 6.08
N ALA A 239 0.06 -2.09 5.75
CA ALA A 239 -1.01 -1.37 6.43
C ALA A 239 -2.20 -2.30 6.64
N VAL A 240 -2.87 -2.17 7.77
CA VAL A 240 -4.06 -2.95 8.12
C VAL A 240 -5.16 -2.00 8.52
N ILE A 241 -6.37 -2.26 8.05
CA ILE A 241 -7.59 -1.67 8.59
C ILE A 241 -8.54 -2.78 9.03
N ILE A 242 -9.26 -2.54 10.11
CA ILE A 242 -10.27 -3.45 10.63
C ILE A 242 -11.63 -2.79 10.46
N LEU A 243 -12.50 -3.49 9.75
CA LEU A 243 -13.87 -3.08 9.48
C LEU A 243 -14.84 -3.91 10.30
N GLY A 244 -15.97 -3.32 10.63
CA GLY A 244 -17.04 -4.02 11.31
C GLY A 244 -18.42 -3.45 11.01
N ASN A 245 -19.44 -4.24 11.32
CA ASN A 245 -20.82 -3.77 11.30
C ASN A 245 -21.16 -2.94 12.54
N LYS A 246 -22.41 -2.47 12.64
CA LYS A 246 -22.88 -1.67 13.77
C LYS A 246 -22.73 -2.40 15.11
N ALA A 247 -23.03 -3.69 15.15
CA ALA A 247 -22.96 -4.46 16.40
C ALA A 247 -21.52 -4.56 16.93
N MET A 248 -20.53 -4.70 16.04
CA MET A 248 -19.10 -4.65 16.42
C MET A 248 -18.69 -3.29 16.96
N THR A 249 -19.17 -2.20 16.35
CA THR A 249 -18.89 -0.84 16.81
C THR A 249 -19.43 -0.60 18.22
N GLU A 250 -20.63 -1.08 18.50
CA GLU A 250 -21.27 -0.98 19.83
C GLU A 250 -20.53 -1.85 20.86
N ALA A 251 -20.18 -3.09 20.51
CA ALA A 251 -19.46 -4.02 21.39
C ALA A 251 -18.08 -3.49 21.81
N LEU A 252 -17.40 -2.77 20.91
CA LEU A 252 -16.09 -2.14 21.17
C LEU A 252 -16.18 -0.74 21.76
N GLY A 253 -17.39 -0.22 22.02
CA GLY A 253 -17.60 1.12 22.57
C GLY A 253 -17.18 2.25 21.61
N LYS A 254 -16.98 1.99 20.32
CA LYS A 254 -16.51 2.95 19.30
C LYS A 254 -17.69 3.75 18.69
N LYS A 255 -18.54 4.31 19.57
CA LYS A 255 -19.64 5.20 19.14
C LYS A 255 -19.06 6.41 18.41
N GLY A 256 -19.40 6.59 17.14
CA GLY A 256 -18.87 7.68 16.32
C GLY A 256 -17.72 7.27 15.39
N ALA A 257 -17.40 5.98 15.29
CA ALA A 257 -16.47 5.49 14.26
C ALA A 257 -16.94 5.94 12.85
N PRO A 258 -16.02 6.38 12.00
CA PRO A 258 -16.35 6.73 10.62
C PRO A 258 -16.89 5.50 9.88
N TYR A 259 -17.80 5.72 8.92
CA TYR A 259 -18.40 4.65 8.13
C TYR A 259 -18.34 4.95 6.64
N VAL A 260 -18.42 3.89 5.85
CA VAL A 260 -18.44 3.89 4.38
C VAL A 260 -19.85 3.60 3.89
#